data_eb92a25de6b35fcf3f116a52c1cc6ee8
#
_entry.id   eb92a25de6b35fcf3f116a52c1cc6ee8
#
_cell.length_a   1.000
_cell.length_b   1.000
_cell.length_c   1.000
_cell.angle_alpha   90.00
_cell.angle_beta   90.00
_cell.angle_gamma   90.00
#
_symmetry.space_group_name_H-M   'P 1'
#
loop_
_entity.id
_entity.type
_entity.pdbx_description
1 polymer ?
#
loop_
_entity_poly.entity_id
_entity_poly.type
_entity_poly.pdbx_seq_one_letter_code
_entity_poly.pdbx_strand_id
1 'polypeptide(L)'
;MLNLAKLWERTFTKSWEKHIPGGYLTLSTRGGYAALSIAGNLDATNAPMVEAELDAILATEPDLLVFDLAELKYVTSMGFRTFLMAQKAQRKHRGQTSFLNLQPQIQEVFKIMGSLPDVRMFGSIDELETFVIEELDEQLDRAQKGAVKPE
;
A
#
# COMPACT_ATOMS: atom_id res chain seq x y z
N MET A 1 -7.37 0.65 -25.25
CA MET A 1 -7.51 0.24 -23.85
C MET A 1 -6.29 0.68 -23.05
N LEU A 2 -6.51 1.42 -21.99
CA LEU A 2 -5.44 1.89 -21.15
C LEU A 2 -4.70 0.72 -20.49
N ASN A 3 -3.41 0.60 -20.78
CA ASN A 3 -2.59 -0.36 -20.06
C ASN A 3 -2.18 0.28 -18.73
N LEU A 4 -2.88 -0.09 -17.68
CA LEU A 4 -2.68 0.51 -16.38
C LEU A 4 -1.34 0.17 -15.74
N ALA A 5 -0.73 -0.96 -16.12
CA ALA A 5 0.64 -1.24 -15.69
C ALA A 5 1.58 -0.14 -16.16
N LYS A 6 1.43 0.30 -17.40
CA LYS A 6 2.18 1.44 -17.91
C LYS A 6 1.74 2.75 -17.30
N LEU A 7 0.47 2.88 -16.96
CA LEU A 7 -0.03 4.06 -16.26
C LEU A 7 0.56 4.12 -14.85
N TRP A 8 0.59 2.99 -14.17
CA TRP A 8 1.21 2.88 -12.86
C TRP A 8 2.68 3.27 -12.91
N GLU A 9 3.44 2.73 -13.88
CA GLU A 9 4.85 3.07 -14.08
C GLU A 9 5.07 4.53 -14.44
N ARG A 10 4.16 5.11 -15.23
CA ARG A 10 4.23 6.51 -15.65
C ARG A 10 3.75 7.48 -14.59
N THR A 11 2.95 6.98 -13.66
CA THR A 11 2.20 7.83 -12.79
C THR A 11 2.81 7.98 -11.41
N PHE A 12 3.67 7.08 -11.01
CA PHE A 12 4.49 7.28 -9.84
C PHE A 12 5.69 8.14 -10.23
N THR A 13 5.55 9.44 -10.02
CA THR A 13 6.51 10.43 -10.49
C THR A 13 7.69 10.61 -9.57
N LYS A 14 7.58 10.13 -8.34
CA LYS A 14 8.69 10.25 -7.41
C LYS A 14 8.95 8.92 -6.76
N SER A 15 10.13 8.39 -7.01
CA SER A 15 10.62 7.26 -6.24
C SER A 15 11.86 7.68 -5.49
N TRP A 16 11.98 7.26 -4.27
CA TRP A 16 13.23 7.29 -3.54
C TRP A 16 13.52 5.91 -2.99
N GLU A 17 14.78 5.67 -2.77
CA GLU A 17 15.28 4.40 -2.30
C GLU A 17 16.10 4.63 -1.05
N LYS A 18 15.99 3.73 -0.09
CA LYS A 18 16.71 3.84 1.17
C LYS A 18 17.12 2.48 1.68
N HIS A 19 18.40 2.35 2.00
CA HIS A 19 18.89 1.16 2.70
C HIS A 19 18.55 1.25 4.18
N ILE A 20 18.11 0.12 4.73
CA ILE A 20 17.90 -0.05 6.15
C ILE A 20 18.64 -1.30 6.60
N PRO A 21 18.96 -1.47 7.88
CA PRO A 21 19.58 -2.72 8.34
C PRO A 21 18.74 -3.93 7.95
N GLY A 22 19.35 -4.85 7.21
CA GLY A 22 18.69 -6.08 6.76
C GLY A 22 17.67 -5.89 5.64
N GLY A 23 17.58 -4.72 5.02
CA GLY A 23 16.58 -4.49 4.01
C GLY A 23 16.77 -3.24 3.17
N TYR A 24 15.75 -2.96 2.40
CA TYR A 24 15.75 -1.90 1.41
C TYR A 24 14.33 -1.40 1.18
N LEU A 25 14.15 -0.10 1.15
CA LEU A 25 12.85 0.53 0.92
C LEU A 25 12.84 1.27 -0.41
N THR A 26 11.72 1.16 -1.11
CA THR A 26 11.45 1.99 -2.30
C THR A 26 10.09 2.63 -2.14
N LEU A 27 10.03 3.93 -2.22
CA LEU A 27 8.76 4.66 -2.19
C LEU A 27 8.47 5.26 -3.55
N SER A 28 7.24 5.05 -4.00
CA SER A 28 6.72 5.70 -5.21
C SER A 28 5.42 6.40 -4.85
N THR A 29 5.26 7.63 -5.28
CA THR A 29 4.04 8.39 -4.98
C THR A 29 3.46 9.01 -6.23
N ARG A 30 2.12 9.12 -6.24
CA ARG A 30 1.41 9.88 -7.25
C ARG A 30 0.05 10.32 -6.75
N GLY A 31 -0.18 11.62 -6.76
CA GLY A 31 -1.45 12.18 -6.33
C GLY A 31 -1.80 11.70 -4.93
N GLY A 32 -2.95 11.06 -4.79
CA GLY A 32 -3.40 10.49 -3.52
C GLY A 32 -2.89 9.08 -3.24
N TYR A 33 -2.00 8.53 -4.06
CA TYR A 33 -1.53 7.15 -3.94
C TYR A 33 -0.07 7.09 -3.55
N ALA A 34 0.27 6.14 -2.68
CA ALA A 34 1.64 5.86 -2.27
C ALA A 34 1.87 4.35 -2.29
N ALA A 35 3.01 3.92 -2.81
CA ALA A 35 3.41 2.51 -2.81
C ALA A 35 4.77 2.39 -2.15
N LEU A 36 4.85 1.57 -1.11
CA LEU A 36 6.09 1.29 -0.40
C LEU A 36 6.47 -0.17 -0.61
N SER A 37 7.62 -0.38 -1.24
CA SER A 37 8.22 -1.69 -1.44
C SER A 37 9.21 -1.93 -0.30
N ILE A 38 9.12 -3.11 0.32
CA ILE A 38 10.02 -3.49 1.39
C ILE A 38 10.73 -4.78 0.96
N ALA A 39 12.04 -4.74 0.85
CA ALA A 39 12.86 -5.89 0.50
C ALA A 39 13.67 -6.34 1.70
N GLY A 40 13.90 -7.65 1.79
CA GLY A 40 14.72 -8.26 2.84
C GLY A 40 13.89 -8.62 4.05
N ASN A 41 14.30 -8.17 5.21
CA ASN A 41 13.65 -8.49 6.48
C ASN A 41 12.94 -7.27 7.06
N LEU A 42 11.84 -7.51 7.75
CA LEU A 42 11.18 -6.48 8.58
C LEU A 42 11.09 -7.03 10.00
N ASP A 43 11.87 -6.46 10.89
CA ASP A 43 12.05 -6.97 12.24
C ASP A 43 12.23 -5.82 13.25
N ALA A 44 12.51 -6.17 14.51
CA ALA A 44 12.68 -5.18 15.56
C ALA A 44 13.84 -4.21 15.30
N THR A 45 14.86 -4.64 14.55
CA THR A 45 16.03 -3.81 14.25
C THR A 45 15.71 -2.67 13.29
N ASN A 46 14.90 -2.93 12.27
CA ASN A 46 14.63 -1.94 11.23
C ASN A 46 13.20 -1.39 11.24
N ALA A 47 12.28 -2.01 11.95
CA ALA A 47 10.89 -1.53 11.99
C ALA A 47 10.78 -0.04 12.40
N PRO A 48 11.54 0.47 13.39
CA PRO A 48 11.46 1.91 13.70
C PRO A 48 11.83 2.82 12.53
N MET A 49 12.76 2.40 11.69
CA MET A 49 13.14 3.17 10.51
C MET A 49 12.04 3.17 9.45
N VAL A 50 11.40 2.02 9.24
CA VAL A 50 10.26 1.91 8.34
C VAL A 50 9.09 2.74 8.86
N GLU A 51 8.82 2.69 10.15
CA GLU A 51 7.77 3.47 10.79
C GLU A 51 7.99 4.98 10.63
N ALA A 52 9.23 5.44 10.74
CA ALA A 52 9.56 6.85 10.56
C ALA A 52 9.25 7.31 9.12
N GLU A 53 9.59 6.48 8.14
CA GLU A 53 9.25 6.80 6.73
C GLU A 53 7.74 6.74 6.50
N LEU A 54 7.06 5.78 7.11
CA LEU A 54 5.61 5.67 7.02
C LEU A 54 4.92 6.88 7.66
N ASP A 55 5.40 7.38 8.77
CA ASP A 55 4.83 8.58 9.40
C ASP A 55 4.81 9.75 8.42
N ALA A 56 5.89 9.96 7.67
CA ALA A 56 5.96 11.01 6.67
C ALA A 56 4.96 10.79 5.53
N ILE A 57 4.82 9.55 5.10
CA ILE A 57 3.86 9.18 4.04
C ILE A 57 2.42 9.38 4.54
N LEU A 58 2.13 8.89 5.73
CA LEU A 58 0.78 8.95 6.32
C LEU A 58 0.36 10.38 6.64
N ALA A 59 1.31 11.27 6.91
CA ALA A 59 1.03 12.68 7.12
C ALA A 59 0.45 13.35 5.87
N THR A 60 0.68 12.79 4.68
CA THR A 60 0.07 13.28 3.45
C THR A 60 -1.36 12.76 3.24
N GLU A 61 -1.85 11.90 4.12
CA GLU A 61 -3.18 11.30 4.07
C GLU A 61 -3.50 10.67 2.70
N PRO A 62 -2.71 9.66 2.27
CA PRO A 62 -2.95 9.06 0.95
C PRO A 62 -4.30 8.33 0.92
N ASP A 63 -4.99 8.43 -0.20
CA ASP A 63 -6.24 7.70 -0.42
C ASP A 63 -6.00 6.20 -0.48
N LEU A 64 -4.84 5.80 -1.00
CA LEU A 64 -4.43 4.40 -1.09
C LEU A 64 -2.94 4.29 -0.76
N LEU A 65 -2.65 3.43 0.21
CA LEU A 65 -1.27 3.04 0.56
C LEU A 65 -1.10 1.57 0.18
N VAL A 66 -0.15 1.29 -0.70
CA VAL A 66 0.15 -0.06 -1.15
C VAL A 66 1.49 -0.50 -0.58
N PHE A 67 1.52 -1.65 0.04
CA PHE A 67 2.77 -2.32 0.42
C PHE A 67 3.07 -3.40 -0.62
N ASP A 68 4.14 -3.23 -1.37
CA ASP A 68 4.62 -4.25 -2.30
C ASP A 68 5.64 -5.11 -1.56
N LEU A 69 5.29 -6.36 -1.30
CA LEU A 69 6.08 -7.28 -0.50
C LEU A 69 6.71 -8.39 -1.33
N ALA A 70 6.85 -8.18 -2.64
CA ALA A 70 7.44 -9.19 -3.54
C ALA A 70 8.83 -9.63 -3.08
N GLU A 71 9.62 -8.73 -2.53
CA GLU A 71 11.00 -8.99 -2.09
C GLU A 71 11.13 -9.09 -0.57
N LEU A 72 10.02 -9.07 0.17
CA LEU A 72 10.05 -9.27 1.62
C LEU A 72 10.16 -10.76 1.91
N LYS A 73 11.26 -11.16 2.54
CA LYS A 73 11.57 -12.56 2.80
C LYS A 73 11.17 -13.02 4.19
N TYR A 74 11.18 -12.09 5.14
CA TYR A 74 10.93 -12.42 6.52
C TYR A 74 10.31 -11.24 7.24
N VAL A 75 9.31 -11.50 8.08
CA VAL A 75 8.69 -10.50 8.94
C VAL A 75 8.47 -11.08 10.33
N THR A 76 8.89 -10.36 11.37
CA THR A 76 8.64 -10.73 12.76
C THR A 76 7.33 -10.11 13.24
N SER A 77 6.87 -10.51 14.41
CA SER A 77 5.70 -9.88 15.04
C SER A 77 5.92 -8.38 15.27
N MET A 78 7.13 -7.97 15.61
CA MET A 78 7.48 -6.55 15.74
C MET A 78 7.41 -5.83 14.39
N GLY A 79 7.87 -6.50 13.33
CA GLY A 79 7.75 -5.96 11.98
C GLY A 79 6.30 -5.89 11.51
N PHE A 80 5.52 -6.91 11.81
CA PHE A 80 4.10 -6.94 11.44
C PHE A 80 3.33 -5.78 12.06
N ARG A 81 3.71 -5.35 13.26
CA ARG A 81 3.11 -4.21 13.94
C ARG A 81 3.16 -2.94 13.08
N THR A 82 4.18 -2.79 12.26
CA THR A 82 4.31 -1.67 11.32
C THR A 82 3.11 -1.60 10.37
N PHE A 83 2.68 -2.74 9.87
CA PHE A 83 1.51 -2.82 8.98
C PHE A 83 0.22 -2.47 9.72
N LEU A 84 0.07 -2.95 10.95
CA LEU A 84 -1.09 -2.64 11.79
C LEU A 84 -1.18 -1.13 12.05
N MET A 85 -0.06 -0.52 12.35
CA MET A 85 0.02 0.91 12.62
C MET A 85 -0.37 1.72 11.38
N ALA A 86 0.15 1.33 10.22
CA ALA A 86 -0.17 2.00 8.96
C ALA A 86 -1.65 1.88 8.61
N GLN A 87 -2.21 0.70 8.75
CA GLN A 87 -3.62 0.44 8.47
C GLN A 87 -4.52 1.27 9.38
N LYS A 88 -4.17 1.33 10.67
CA LYS A 88 -4.92 2.12 11.65
C LYS A 88 -4.88 3.61 11.31
N ALA A 89 -3.72 4.12 10.92
CA ALA A 89 -3.56 5.51 10.53
C ALA A 89 -4.37 5.83 9.27
N GLN A 90 -4.38 4.93 8.29
CA GLN A 90 -5.17 5.09 7.08
C GLN A 90 -6.66 5.15 7.38
N ARG A 91 -7.16 4.35 8.30
CA ARG A 91 -8.57 4.36 8.67
C ARG A 91 -9.02 5.70 9.24
N LYS A 92 -8.16 6.44 9.90
CA LYS A 92 -8.50 7.72 10.52
C LYS A 92 -8.97 8.75 9.51
N HIS A 93 -8.45 8.73 8.30
CA HIS A 93 -8.88 9.65 7.24
C HIS A 93 -9.62 8.94 6.10
N ARG A 94 -10.09 7.70 6.34
CA ARG A 94 -10.81 6.86 5.37
C ARG A 94 -9.95 6.44 4.18
N GLY A 95 -8.65 6.40 4.36
CA GLY A 95 -7.73 5.87 3.37
C GLY A 95 -7.75 4.35 3.37
N GLN A 96 -7.38 3.77 2.23
CA GLN A 96 -7.30 2.33 2.06
C GLN A 96 -5.86 1.85 2.15
N THR A 97 -5.69 0.62 2.62
CA THR A 97 -4.40 -0.05 2.67
C THR A 97 -4.49 -1.35 1.88
N SER A 98 -3.51 -1.59 1.04
CA SER A 98 -3.47 -2.80 0.21
C SER A 98 -2.09 -3.45 0.30
N PHE A 99 -2.07 -4.77 0.19
CA PHE A 99 -0.84 -5.56 0.15
C PHE A 99 -0.75 -6.30 -1.18
N LEU A 100 0.44 -6.32 -1.74
CA LEU A 100 0.70 -6.82 -3.07
C LEU A 100 1.86 -7.81 -3.03
N ASN A 101 1.72 -8.92 -3.76
CA ASN A 101 2.80 -9.89 -3.98
C ASN A 101 3.34 -10.54 -2.70
N LEU A 102 2.46 -10.98 -1.79
CA LEU A 102 2.92 -11.67 -0.59
C LEU A 102 3.51 -13.04 -0.94
N GLN A 103 4.76 -13.26 -0.53
CA GLN A 103 5.35 -14.59 -0.63
C GLN A 103 4.65 -15.56 0.34
N PRO A 104 4.67 -16.87 0.07
CA PRO A 104 3.94 -17.84 0.91
C PRO A 104 4.29 -17.77 2.39
N GLN A 105 5.56 -17.59 2.74
CA GLN A 105 5.97 -17.48 4.13
C GLN A 105 5.44 -16.21 4.81
N ILE A 106 5.25 -15.15 4.04
CA ILE A 106 4.67 -13.90 4.56
C ILE A 106 3.16 -14.08 4.73
N GLN A 107 2.50 -14.76 3.80
CA GLN A 107 1.09 -15.09 3.93
C GLN A 107 0.81 -15.87 5.21
N GLU A 108 1.70 -16.81 5.57
CA GLU A 108 1.57 -17.59 6.80
C GLU A 108 1.64 -16.70 8.05
N VAL A 109 2.55 -15.72 8.06
CA VAL A 109 2.65 -14.78 9.17
C VAL A 109 1.36 -13.97 9.30
N PHE A 110 0.80 -13.51 8.18
CA PHE A 110 -0.45 -12.75 8.17
C PHE A 110 -1.60 -13.60 8.73
N LYS A 111 -1.66 -14.88 8.39
CA LYS A 111 -2.67 -15.81 8.93
C LYS A 111 -2.53 -15.99 10.44
N ILE A 112 -1.30 -16.15 10.92
CA ILE A 112 -1.01 -16.37 12.34
C ILE A 112 -1.34 -15.12 13.16
N MET A 113 -0.97 -13.95 12.65
CA MET A 113 -1.20 -12.68 13.35
C MET A 113 -2.65 -12.19 13.29
N GLY A 114 -3.47 -12.87 12.50
CA GLY A 114 -4.86 -12.49 12.28
C GLY A 114 -5.05 -11.59 11.09
N SER A 115 -6.27 -11.55 10.57
CA SER A 115 -6.59 -10.71 9.43
C SER A 115 -6.62 -9.23 9.81
N LEU A 116 -6.05 -8.40 8.94
CA LEU A 116 -6.17 -6.96 9.06
C LEU A 116 -7.55 -6.54 8.53
N PRO A 117 -8.38 -5.89 9.35
CA PRO A 117 -9.68 -5.43 8.86
C PRO A 117 -9.51 -4.31 7.84
N ASP A 118 -10.40 -4.27 6.85
CA ASP A 118 -10.45 -3.25 5.80
C ASP A 118 -9.17 -3.18 4.95
N VAL A 119 -8.48 -4.30 4.81
CA VAL A 119 -7.26 -4.40 4.01
C VAL A 119 -7.52 -5.30 2.81
N ARG A 120 -7.06 -4.87 1.65
CA ARG A 120 -7.12 -5.63 0.42
C ARG A 120 -5.80 -6.34 0.16
N MET A 121 -5.89 -7.62 -0.20
CA MET A 121 -4.74 -8.43 -0.59
C MET A 121 -4.80 -8.69 -2.08
N PHE A 122 -3.73 -8.39 -2.78
CA PHE A 122 -3.64 -8.63 -4.22
C PHE A 122 -2.46 -9.55 -4.51
N GLY A 123 -2.71 -10.55 -5.35
CA GLY A 123 -1.66 -11.50 -5.75
C GLY A 123 -0.73 -10.91 -6.80
N SER A 124 -1.17 -9.90 -7.53
CA SER A 124 -0.40 -9.31 -8.62
C SER A 124 -0.77 -7.83 -8.81
N ILE A 125 0.07 -7.12 -9.55
CA ILE A 125 -0.20 -5.74 -9.92
C ILE A 125 -1.47 -5.65 -10.79
N ASP A 126 -1.73 -6.66 -11.60
CA ASP A 126 -2.92 -6.69 -12.47
C ASP A 126 -4.21 -6.70 -11.66
N GLU A 127 -4.25 -7.47 -10.57
CA GLU A 127 -5.40 -7.49 -9.68
C GLU A 127 -5.61 -6.14 -9.00
N LEU A 128 -4.54 -5.50 -8.56
CA LEU A 128 -4.58 -4.17 -7.96
C LEU A 128 -5.09 -3.15 -8.96
N GLU A 129 -4.61 -3.19 -10.19
CA GLU A 129 -5.03 -2.27 -11.25
C GLU A 129 -6.51 -2.39 -11.56
N THR A 130 -7.00 -3.62 -11.65
CA THR A 130 -8.43 -3.88 -11.87
C THR A 130 -9.26 -3.25 -10.76
N PHE A 131 -8.83 -3.42 -9.51
CA PHE A 131 -9.51 -2.82 -8.36
C PHE A 131 -9.51 -1.29 -8.44
N VAL A 132 -8.37 -0.68 -8.78
CA VAL A 132 -8.25 0.77 -8.89
C VAL A 132 -9.15 1.32 -10.00
N ILE A 133 -9.24 0.62 -11.14
CA ILE A 133 -10.14 1.02 -12.22
C ILE A 133 -11.59 1.02 -11.74
N GLU A 134 -12.01 -0.06 -11.10
CA GLU A 134 -13.38 -0.21 -10.62
C GLU A 134 -13.73 0.90 -9.62
N GLU A 135 -12.82 1.22 -8.72
CA GLU A 135 -13.00 2.29 -7.75
C GLU A 135 -13.12 3.66 -8.44
N LEU A 136 -12.28 3.92 -9.44
CA LEU A 136 -12.33 5.16 -10.21
C LEU A 136 -13.64 5.27 -10.98
N ASP A 137 -14.10 4.20 -11.59
CA ASP A 137 -15.37 4.17 -12.32
C ASP A 137 -16.54 4.47 -11.38
N GLU A 138 -16.54 3.88 -10.18
CA GLU A 138 -17.56 4.17 -9.18
C GLU A 138 -17.54 5.63 -8.72
N GLN A 139 -16.35 6.18 -8.52
CA GLN A 139 -16.20 7.59 -8.13
C GLN A 139 -16.69 8.52 -9.23
N LEU A 140 -16.39 8.22 -10.48
CA LEU A 140 -16.85 8.98 -11.63
C LEU A 140 -18.37 8.92 -11.75
N ASP A 141 -18.96 7.74 -11.56
CA ASP A 141 -20.42 7.57 -11.56
C ASP A 141 -21.08 8.42 -10.48
N ARG A 142 -20.55 8.39 -9.27
CA ARG A 142 -21.08 9.19 -8.17
C ARG A 142 -20.95 10.69 -8.45
N ALA A 143 -19.82 11.11 -9.01
CA ALA A 143 -19.59 12.49 -9.38
C ALA A 143 -20.57 12.96 -10.48
N GLN A 144 -20.81 12.11 -11.49
CA GLN A 144 -21.75 12.40 -12.55
C GLN A 144 -23.18 12.47 -12.02
N LYS A 145 -23.56 11.55 -11.15
CA LYS A 145 -24.89 11.57 -10.52
C LYS A 145 -25.08 12.82 -9.64
N GLY A 146 -24.03 13.22 -8.94
CA GLY A 146 -24.04 14.43 -8.14
C GLY A 146 -24.12 15.70 -8.98
N ALA A 147 -23.42 15.72 -10.12
CA ALA A 147 -23.39 16.86 -11.02
C ALA A 147 -24.71 17.05 -11.80
N VAL A 148 -25.43 15.96 -12.03
CA VAL A 148 -26.68 15.95 -12.79
C VAL A 148 -27.88 16.18 -11.89
N LYS A 149 -27.69 16.25 -10.60
CA LYS A 149 -28.79 16.45 -9.67
C LYS A 149 -29.43 17.82 -9.87
N PRO A 150 -30.65 17.90 -10.37
CA PRO A 150 -31.35 19.19 -10.42
C PRO A 150 -31.63 19.63 -8.98
N GLU A 151 -31.62 20.88 -8.77
CA GLU A 151 -31.92 21.42 -7.46
C GLU A 151 -33.29 20.99 -6.94
#